data_1bdc57d10aa16c94d67d63d66ddd97b2
#
_entry.id   1bdc57d10aa16c94d67d63d66ddd97b2
#
_cell.length_a   1.000
_cell.length_b   1.000
_cell.length_c   1.000
_cell.angle_alpha   90.00
_cell.angle_beta   90.00
_cell.angle_gamma   90.00
#
_symmetry.space_group_name_H-M   'P 1'
#
loop_
_entity.id
_entity.type
_entity.pdbx_description
1 polymer ?
#
loop_
_entity_poly.entity_id
_entity_poly.type
_entity_poly.pdbx_seq_one_letter_code
_entity_poly.pdbx_strand_id
1 'polypeptide(L)'
;TVSMNKIFKVIWSKSKQCYVVVSEMAKNTTGKKKIVVAGILASLAVTGNVAQVDAAGKFAGAAPPKGIAISTTDAGSVASANGDNAIAIGRAKANYNGAVAIGSDAESGGNAVSMGWDAKATGGNGTSLGMKTGASGSNATAVGAYAQATKVSATAVGNNAAATGNNSVAVGYTALADQENDNAFGSQTHANGGGATAVGYLVNTTGNQAFGGGSNVTVSGTAAVGIGYSNTVSGDRAISIGSAYNGTQTGATGDYSVALGAAARASNEGSIAIGKTTAASEAGATAIGNAATASKSDAIAFGTSAAASESNSIALGKNTQAK
;
A
#
# COMPACT_ATOMS: atom_id res chain seq x y z
N THR A 1 -5.14 -48.30 -56.14
CA THR A 1 -5.40 -48.64 -54.71
C THR A 1 -4.10 -48.58 -53.98
N VAL A 2 -3.86 -47.44 -53.27
CA VAL A 2 -2.71 -47.28 -52.43
C VAL A 2 -2.99 -48.01 -51.10
N SER A 3 -2.27 -49.10 -50.87
CA SER A 3 -2.30 -49.84 -49.60
C SER A 3 -1.71 -48.94 -48.50
N MET A 4 -2.54 -48.42 -47.58
CA MET A 4 -2.05 -47.76 -46.38
C MET A 4 -1.40 -48.79 -45.46
N ASN A 5 -0.08 -48.74 -45.32
CA ASN A 5 0.63 -49.51 -44.33
C ASN A 5 0.13 -49.14 -42.92
N LYS A 6 -0.49 -50.10 -42.25
CA LYS A 6 -0.86 -49.96 -40.84
C LYS A 6 0.41 -50.02 -39.99
N ILE A 7 0.86 -48.88 -39.48
CA ILE A 7 2.11 -48.75 -38.69
C ILE A 7 1.92 -49.23 -37.24
N PHE A 8 0.68 -49.51 -36.84
CA PHE A 8 0.34 -49.86 -35.46
C PHE A 8 -0.61 -51.04 -35.39
N LYS A 9 -0.46 -51.87 -34.37
CA LYS A 9 -1.42 -52.91 -34.00
C LYS A 9 -1.87 -52.74 -32.54
N VAL A 10 -3.08 -53.17 -32.24
CA VAL A 10 -3.64 -53.17 -30.87
C VAL A 10 -3.44 -54.54 -30.28
N ILE A 11 -2.82 -54.62 -29.11
CA ILE A 11 -2.60 -55.87 -28.38
C ILE A 11 -3.16 -55.76 -26.98
N TRP A 12 -3.65 -56.89 -26.42
CA TRP A 12 -4.08 -56.94 -25.02
C TRP A 12 -2.88 -57.02 -24.10
N SER A 13 -2.77 -56.06 -23.20
CA SER A 13 -1.73 -56.05 -22.14
C SER A 13 -2.23 -56.76 -20.87
N LYS A 14 -1.72 -57.91 -20.57
CA LYS A 14 -2.05 -58.66 -19.34
C LYS A 14 -1.67 -57.94 -18.07
N SER A 15 -0.63 -57.13 -18.11
CA SER A 15 -0.14 -56.35 -16.94
C SER A 15 -0.97 -55.09 -16.66
N LYS A 16 -1.60 -54.51 -17.69
CA LYS A 16 -2.43 -53.32 -17.59
C LYS A 16 -3.91 -53.61 -17.70
N GLN A 17 -4.29 -54.85 -18.00
CA GLN A 17 -5.68 -55.29 -18.23
C GLN A 17 -6.47 -54.39 -19.20
N CYS A 18 -5.81 -53.89 -20.24
CA CYS A 18 -6.40 -53.08 -21.28
C CYS A 18 -5.76 -53.32 -22.65
N TYR A 19 -6.41 -52.87 -23.71
CA TYR A 19 -5.84 -52.90 -25.05
C TYR A 19 -4.87 -51.71 -25.20
N VAL A 20 -3.66 -51.97 -25.70
CA VAL A 20 -2.65 -50.95 -25.97
C VAL A 20 -2.26 -50.97 -27.46
N VAL A 21 -2.02 -49.81 -28.02
CA VAL A 21 -1.53 -49.64 -29.37
C VAL A 21 -0.01 -49.76 -29.39
N VAL A 22 0.54 -50.65 -30.19
CA VAL A 22 1.98 -50.83 -30.30
C VAL A 22 2.43 -50.72 -31.78
N SER A 23 3.67 -50.27 -32.00
CA SER A 23 4.25 -50.25 -33.34
C SER A 23 4.44 -51.68 -33.85
N GLU A 24 4.14 -51.92 -35.15
CA GLU A 24 4.38 -53.21 -35.80
C GLU A 24 5.86 -53.63 -35.81
N MET A 25 6.77 -52.69 -35.61
CA MET A 25 8.22 -52.97 -35.54
C MET A 25 8.68 -53.51 -34.19
N ALA A 26 7.81 -53.60 -33.19
CA ALA A 26 8.15 -54.17 -31.89
C ALA A 26 8.27 -55.69 -31.99
N LYS A 27 9.45 -56.23 -32.25
CA LYS A 27 9.71 -57.66 -32.21
C LYS A 27 9.63 -58.16 -30.75
N ASN A 28 8.87 -59.24 -30.57
CA ASN A 28 8.72 -59.95 -29.30
C ASN A 28 10.06 -60.54 -28.88
N THR A 29 10.86 -59.85 -28.11
CA THR A 29 12.10 -60.40 -27.51
C THR A 29 11.79 -60.84 -26.11
N THR A 30 11.64 -62.14 -25.90
CA THR A 30 11.73 -62.84 -24.62
C THR A 30 13.17 -62.70 -24.11
N GLY A 31 13.41 -61.64 -23.41
CA GLY A 31 14.68 -61.38 -22.78
C GLY A 31 14.63 -60.06 -22.00
N LYS A 32 14.88 -60.12 -20.72
CA LYS A 32 14.91 -58.98 -19.80
C LYS A 32 15.76 -57.83 -20.35
N LYS A 33 15.18 -56.94 -21.11
CA LYS A 33 15.76 -55.62 -21.39
C LYS A 33 14.76 -54.55 -20.98
N LYS A 34 15.18 -53.69 -20.05
CA LYS A 34 14.49 -52.49 -19.69
C LYS A 34 14.18 -51.67 -20.96
N ILE A 35 12.92 -51.57 -21.33
CA ILE A 35 12.52 -50.63 -22.36
C ILE A 35 12.72 -49.26 -21.75
N VAL A 36 13.74 -48.55 -22.17
CA VAL A 36 13.95 -47.13 -21.86
C VAL A 36 12.88 -46.38 -22.64
N VAL A 37 11.86 -45.93 -21.93
CA VAL A 37 10.81 -45.03 -22.47
C VAL A 37 11.36 -43.61 -22.70
N ALA A 38 12.66 -43.50 -22.96
CA ALA A 38 13.33 -42.22 -23.21
C ALA A 38 13.15 -41.70 -24.67
N GLY A 39 12.49 -42.49 -25.55
CA GLY A 39 12.44 -42.16 -26.98
C GLY A 39 11.17 -41.51 -27.49
N ILE A 40 10.11 -41.37 -26.72
CA ILE A 40 8.82 -40.83 -27.23
C ILE A 40 8.57 -39.37 -26.79
N LEU A 41 9.35 -38.84 -25.87
CA LEU A 41 9.28 -37.41 -25.47
C LEU A 41 10.23 -36.52 -26.29
N ALA A 42 11.08 -37.09 -27.16
CA ALA A 42 12.06 -36.30 -27.92
C ALA A 42 11.58 -35.82 -29.30
N SER A 43 10.36 -36.11 -29.74
CA SER A 43 9.87 -35.72 -31.07
C SER A 43 8.68 -34.76 -31.07
N LEU A 44 8.29 -34.20 -29.93
CA LEU A 44 7.42 -33.03 -29.94
C LEU A 44 8.27 -31.76 -29.67
N ALA A 45 9.26 -31.54 -30.56
CA ALA A 45 9.84 -30.24 -30.72
C ALA A 45 8.80 -29.33 -31.38
N VAL A 46 7.86 -28.85 -30.59
CA VAL A 46 7.08 -27.68 -31.00
C VAL A 46 8.10 -26.55 -31.04
N THR A 47 8.42 -26.07 -32.23
CA THR A 47 9.17 -24.83 -32.44
C THR A 47 8.31 -23.65 -31.98
N GLY A 48 8.27 -23.44 -30.70
CA GLY A 48 7.65 -22.34 -29.97
C GLY A 48 8.17 -22.41 -28.55
N ASN A 49 8.55 -21.31 -27.97
CA ASN A 49 9.11 -21.18 -26.63
C ASN A 49 8.33 -22.03 -25.61
N VAL A 50 8.73 -23.28 -25.44
CA VAL A 50 8.21 -24.13 -24.36
C VAL A 50 8.99 -23.76 -23.14
N ALA A 51 8.33 -23.18 -22.15
CA ALA A 51 8.93 -22.99 -20.82
C ALA A 51 9.43 -24.35 -20.32
N GLN A 52 10.72 -24.48 -20.13
CA GLN A 52 11.32 -25.69 -19.57
C GLN A 52 10.93 -25.72 -18.09
N VAL A 53 10.07 -26.65 -17.70
CA VAL A 53 9.81 -26.97 -16.31
C VAL A 53 10.95 -27.84 -15.84
N ASP A 54 11.99 -27.26 -15.25
CA ASP A 54 12.96 -27.99 -14.46
C ASP A 54 12.26 -28.38 -13.14
N ALA A 55 11.49 -29.46 -13.19
CA ALA A 55 11.24 -30.21 -11.98
C ALA A 55 12.61 -30.73 -11.56
N ALA A 56 13.18 -30.22 -10.47
CA ALA A 56 14.45 -30.68 -9.93
C ALA A 56 14.36 -32.17 -9.65
N GLY A 57 14.65 -32.95 -10.69
CA GLY A 57 14.74 -34.39 -10.63
C GLY A 57 15.99 -34.78 -9.86
N LYS A 58 15.87 -35.74 -9.00
CA LYS A 58 16.91 -36.37 -8.19
C LYS A 58 18.29 -36.33 -8.84
N PHE A 59 19.17 -35.49 -8.35
CA PHE A 59 20.60 -35.69 -8.51
C PHE A 59 21.11 -36.47 -7.28
N ALA A 60 21.78 -37.58 -7.54
CA ALA A 60 22.32 -38.45 -6.52
C ALA A 60 23.34 -37.66 -5.66
N GLY A 61 23.04 -37.43 -4.38
CA GLY A 61 24.02 -36.99 -3.39
C GLY A 61 23.70 -35.71 -2.61
N ALA A 62 22.72 -34.88 -3.00
CA ALA A 62 22.24 -33.75 -2.19
C ALA A 62 20.72 -33.84 -2.01
N ALA A 63 20.20 -33.43 -0.85
CA ALA A 63 18.76 -33.32 -0.67
C ALA A 63 18.18 -32.46 -1.78
N PRO A 64 17.17 -32.92 -2.54
CA PRO A 64 16.67 -32.18 -3.69
C PRO A 64 16.04 -30.87 -3.20
N PRO A 65 16.26 -29.74 -3.89
CA PRO A 65 15.46 -28.55 -3.67
C PRO A 65 13.99 -28.91 -3.88
N LYS A 66 13.16 -28.67 -2.87
CA LYS A 66 11.73 -29.02 -2.89
C LYS A 66 10.88 -27.92 -3.55
N GLY A 67 11.50 -27.03 -4.34
CA GLY A 67 10.87 -25.90 -5.01
C GLY A 67 10.50 -26.17 -6.47
N ILE A 68 9.62 -25.33 -7.02
CA ILE A 68 9.23 -25.31 -8.44
C ILE A 68 9.91 -24.13 -9.11
N ALA A 69 10.75 -24.37 -10.14
CA ALA A 69 11.36 -23.33 -10.96
C ALA A 69 10.89 -23.46 -12.42
N ILE A 70 10.31 -22.41 -12.98
CA ILE A 70 9.91 -22.36 -14.40
C ILE A 70 10.66 -21.19 -15.05
N SER A 71 11.65 -21.50 -15.90
CA SER A 71 12.48 -20.51 -16.59
C SER A 71 11.98 -20.23 -17.99
N THR A 72 12.29 -19.04 -18.51
CA THR A 72 12.23 -18.74 -19.95
C THR A 72 13.47 -19.30 -20.63
N THR A 73 13.38 -19.61 -21.93
CA THR A 73 14.46 -20.27 -22.71
C THR A 73 15.67 -19.39 -23.03
N ASP A 74 15.70 -18.14 -22.61
CA ASP A 74 16.79 -17.22 -22.91
C ASP A 74 18.04 -17.56 -22.10
N ALA A 75 19.15 -17.77 -22.80
CA ALA A 75 20.44 -18.11 -22.21
C ALA A 75 20.89 -17.04 -21.18
N GLY A 76 21.08 -17.45 -19.92
CA GLY A 76 21.58 -16.60 -18.85
C GLY A 76 20.56 -16.11 -17.81
N SER A 77 19.28 -16.49 -17.94
CA SER A 77 18.21 -16.02 -17.04
C SER A 77 17.42 -17.19 -16.46
N VAL A 78 17.93 -17.77 -15.37
CA VAL A 78 17.34 -18.98 -14.76
C VAL A 78 16.51 -18.59 -13.53
N ALA A 79 15.28 -19.13 -13.45
CA ALA A 79 14.50 -19.11 -12.22
C ALA A 79 15.21 -19.90 -11.12
N SER A 80 15.25 -19.36 -9.91
CA SER A 80 15.90 -20.01 -8.74
C SER A 80 14.88 -20.25 -7.64
N ALA A 81 14.56 -21.52 -7.37
CA ALA A 81 13.65 -21.95 -6.30
C ALA A 81 14.38 -22.91 -5.35
N ASN A 82 15.29 -22.38 -4.53
CA ASN A 82 16.17 -23.17 -3.67
C ASN A 82 15.58 -23.45 -2.27
N GLY A 83 14.55 -22.72 -1.87
CA GLY A 83 13.85 -22.95 -0.61
C GLY A 83 12.89 -24.15 -0.66
N ASP A 84 12.61 -24.77 0.49
CA ASP A 84 11.57 -25.79 0.61
C ASP A 84 10.21 -25.17 0.29
N ASN A 85 9.41 -25.84 -0.57
CA ASN A 85 8.10 -25.35 -1.05
C ASN A 85 8.16 -23.98 -1.75
N ALA A 86 9.30 -23.59 -2.30
CA ALA A 86 9.48 -22.34 -3.02
C ALA A 86 8.92 -22.45 -4.47
N ILE A 87 8.45 -21.34 -5.03
CA ILE A 87 7.99 -21.24 -6.43
C ILE A 87 8.70 -20.04 -7.09
N ALA A 88 9.40 -20.28 -8.19
CA ALA A 88 10.02 -19.24 -9.01
C ALA A 88 9.58 -19.37 -10.47
N ILE A 89 8.99 -18.33 -11.04
CA ILE A 89 8.53 -18.32 -12.43
C ILE A 89 9.08 -17.11 -13.17
N GLY A 90 9.68 -17.35 -14.35
CA GLY A 90 10.38 -16.33 -15.12
C GLY A 90 11.85 -16.22 -14.66
N ARG A 91 12.39 -15.01 -14.61
CA ARG A 91 13.76 -14.73 -14.14
C ARG A 91 13.77 -14.39 -12.63
N ALA A 92 13.02 -15.16 -11.85
CA ALA A 92 12.70 -14.88 -10.46
C ALA A 92 13.59 -15.65 -9.47
N LYS A 93 13.72 -15.14 -8.25
CA LYS A 93 14.49 -15.73 -7.14
C LYS A 93 13.59 -16.00 -5.93
N ALA A 94 13.33 -17.27 -5.65
CA ALA A 94 12.60 -17.78 -4.48
C ALA A 94 13.52 -18.70 -3.68
N ASN A 95 14.53 -18.14 -2.99
CA ASN A 95 15.61 -18.89 -2.39
C ASN A 95 15.38 -19.30 -0.92
N TYR A 96 14.24 -18.92 -0.37
CA TYR A 96 13.85 -19.19 1.02
C TYR A 96 12.62 -20.11 1.08
N ASN A 97 12.43 -20.76 2.24
CA ASN A 97 11.29 -21.65 2.46
C ASN A 97 9.95 -20.91 2.29
N GLY A 98 9.02 -21.54 1.59
CA GLY A 98 7.69 -20.99 1.31
C GLY A 98 7.68 -19.72 0.43
N ALA A 99 8.82 -19.34 -0.17
CA ALA A 99 8.90 -18.15 -1.02
C ALA A 99 8.19 -18.35 -2.37
N VAL A 100 7.46 -17.36 -2.84
CA VAL A 100 6.85 -17.32 -4.18
C VAL A 100 7.35 -16.09 -4.92
N ALA A 101 8.08 -16.27 -6.03
CA ALA A 101 8.57 -15.19 -6.86
C ALA A 101 8.16 -15.40 -8.32
N ILE A 102 7.41 -14.47 -8.89
CA ILE A 102 6.87 -14.55 -10.25
C ILE A 102 7.15 -13.26 -11.02
N GLY A 103 7.89 -13.35 -12.10
CA GLY A 103 8.22 -12.22 -12.96
C GLY A 103 9.72 -12.05 -13.16
N SER A 104 10.09 -11.18 -14.12
CA SER A 104 11.50 -10.87 -14.36
C SER A 104 12.08 -10.10 -13.17
N ASP A 105 13.19 -10.60 -12.63
CA ASP A 105 13.91 -10.04 -11.48
C ASP A 105 13.10 -9.96 -10.17
N ALA A 106 11.96 -10.68 -10.08
CA ALA A 106 11.20 -10.80 -8.83
C ALA A 106 12.02 -11.57 -7.79
N GLU A 107 11.98 -11.10 -6.51
CA GLU A 107 12.74 -11.70 -5.42
C GLU A 107 11.90 -11.82 -4.15
N SER A 108 11.83 -13.04 -3.57
CA SER A 108 11.04 -13.31 -2.37
C SER A 108 11.89 -13.86 -1.22
N GLY A 109 11.67 -13.31 -0.03
CA GLY A 109 12.17 -13.81 1.26
C GLY A 109 11.37 -15.00 1.79
N GLY A 110 11.62 -15.41 3.03
CA GLY A 110 10.95 -16.55 3.66
C GLY A 110 9.43 -16.32 3.81
N ASN A 111 8.62 -17.29 3.35
CA ASN A 111 7.15 -17.23 3.34
C ASN A 111 6.59 -15.97 2.66
N ALA A 112 7.37 -15.30 1.81
CA ALA A 112 6.98 -14.06 1.14
C ALA A 112 6.47 -14.33 -0.29
N VAL A 113 5.69 -13.40 -0.82
CA VAL A 113 5.17 -13.45 -2.18
C VAL A 113 5.59 -12.19 -2.94
N SER A 114 6.29 -12.35 -4.07
CA SER A 114 6.56 -11.26 -5.00
C SER A 114 6.06 -11.59 -6.40
N MET A 115 5.27 -10.69 -6.98
CA MET A 115 4.74 -10.85 -8.34
C MET A 115 4.83 -9.55 -9.12
N GLY A 116 5.58 -9.58 -10.21
CA GLY A 116 5.77 -8.44 -11.11
C GLY A 116 7.22 -8.27 -11.53
N TRP A 117 7.46 -7.37 -12.48
CA TRP A 117 8.81 -7.03 -12.90
C TRP A 117 9.55 -6.28 -11.78
N ASP A 118 10.71 -6.81 -11.36
CA ASP A 118 11.55 -6.28 -10.27
C ASP A 118 10.77 -6.09 -8.94
N ALA A 119 9.76 -6.95 -8.70
CA ALA A 119 9.02 -6.95 -7.44
C ALA A 119 9.85 -7.63 -6.34
N LYS A 120 9.99 -6.99 -5.17
CA LYS A 120 10.85 -7.48 -4.08
C LYS A 120 10.07 -7.58 -2.77
N ALA A 121 9.84 -8.80 -2.31
CA ALA A 121 9.31 -9.10 -0.98
C ALA A 121 10.44 -9.71 -0.13
N THR A 122 11.43 -8.92 0.25
CA THR A 122 12.62 -9.40 0.95
C THR A 122 12.44 -9.57 2.46
N GLY A 123 11.43 -8.93 3.03
CA GLY A 123 11.00 -9.16 4.41
C GLY A 123 10.31 -10.51 4.58
N GLY A 124 10.51 -11.18 5.72
CA GLY A 124 9.79 -12.42 6.04
C GLY A 124 8.28 -12.21 6.08
N ASN A 125 7.49 -13.13 5.49
CA ASN A 125 6.03 -13.02 5.34
C ASN A 125 5.57 -11.77 4.56
N GLY A 126 6.45 -11.16 3.73
CA GLY A 126 6.15 -9.97 2.95
C GLY A 126 5.29 -10.27 1.71
N THR A 127 4.53 -9.30 1.26
CA THR A 127 3.76 -9.36 0.00
C THR A 127 4.10 -8.18 -0.88
N SER A 128 4.59 -8.42 -2.11
CA SER A 128 4.99 -7.39 -3.07
C SER A 128 4.35 -7.68 -4.43
N LEU A 129 3.32 -6.93 -4.80
CA LEU A 129 2.56 -7.15 -6.04
C LEU A 129 2.56 -5.92 -6.93
N GLY A 130 3.23 -6.01 -8.08
CA GLY A 130 3.32 -4.96 -9.09
C GLY A 130 4.74 -4.70 -9.56
N MET A 131 4.89 -3.80 -10.52
CA MET A 131 6.19 -3.42 -11.08
C MET A 131 7.01 -2.62 -10.08
N LYS A 132 8.25 -3.05 -9.80
CA LYS A 132 9.19 -2.37 -8.89
C LYS A 132 8.62 -2.10 -7.49
N THR A 133 7.73 -2.96 -7.03
CA THR A 133 7.22 -2.90 -5.66
C THR A 133 8.26 -3.40 -4.67
N GLY A 134 8.24 -2.88 -3.45
CA GLY A 134 9.15 -3.28 -2.38
C GLY A 134 8.45 -3.52 -1.05
N ALA A 135 8.43 -4.77 -0.56
CA ALA A 135 8.01 -5.13 0.78
C ALA A 135 9.24 -5.67 1.56
N SER A 136 10.08 -4.76 2.06
CA SER A 136 11.33 -5.12 2.74
C SER A 136 11.19 -5.28 4.25
N GLY A 137 10.15 -4.75 4.86
CA GLY A 137 9.84 -5.00 6.26
C GLY A 137 9.23 -6.40 6.48
N SER A 138 9.46 -7.00 7.66
CA SER A 138 8.77 -8.23 8.04
C SER A 138 7.26 -7.99 8.13
N ASN A 139 6.45 -8.92 7.61
CA ASN A 139 4.99 -8.81 7.51
C ASN A 139 4.51 -7.58 6.71
N ALA A 140 5.37 -6.99 5.87
CA ALA A 140 5.01 -5.82 5.08
C ALA A 140 4.21 -6.20 3.83
N THR A 141 3.33 -5.30 3.40
CA THR A 141 2.52 -5.45 2.20
C THR A 141 2.69 -4.26 1.28
N ALA A 142 3.16 -4.49 0.04
CA ALA A 142 3.28 -3.47 -1.01
C ALA A 142 2.52 -3.91 -2.26
N VAL A 143 1.53 -3.14 -2.68
CA VAL A 143 0.68 -3.44 -3.83
C VAL A 143 0.53 -2.22 -4.73
N GLY A 144 0.91 -2.34 -5.99
CA GLY A 144 0.87 -1.25 -6.97
C GLY A 144 2.25 -0.92 -7.51
N ALA A 145 2.33 -0.32 -8.70
CA ALA A 145 3.62 0.03 -9.28
C ALA A 145 4.38 1.02 -8.38
N TYR A 146 5.65 0.72 -8.11
CA TYR A 146 6.54 1.51 -7.23
C TYR A 146 6.08 1.63 -5.77
N ALA A 147 5.10 0.85 -5.31
CA ALA A 147 4.70 0.87 -3.90
C ALA A 147 5.83 0.35 -2.99
N GLN A 148 6.06 0.99 -1.85
CA GLN A 148 7.16 0.69 -0.92
C GLN A 148 6.65 0.53 0.51
N ALA A 149 6.79 -0.66 1.10
CA ALA A 149 6.51 -0.95 2.50
C ALA A 149 7.81 -1.43 3.18
N THR A 150 8.55 -0.51 3.79
CA THR A 150 9.96 -0.73 4.14
C THR A 150 10.19 -1.16 5.58
N LYS A 151 9.20 -1.03 6.45
CA LYS A 151 9.28 -1.33 7.88
C LYS A 151 8.35 -2.45 8.30
N VAL A 152 8.52 -2.92 9.55
CA VAL A 152 7.74 -4.02 10.12
C VAL A 152 6.25 -3.70 10.07
N SER A 153 5.45 -4.64 9.55
CA SER A 153 3.99 -4.53 9.42
C SER A 153 3.50 -3.29 8.66
N ALA A 154 4.37 -2.70 7.82
CA ALA A 154 3.98 -1.57 6.98
C ALA A 154 3.10 -2.02 5.81
N THR A 155 2.13 -1.20 5.43
CA THR A 155 1.22 -1.47 4.31
C THR A 155 1.20 -0.31 3.33
N ALA A 156 1.63 -0.53 2.08
CA ALA A 156 1.61 0.45 1.00
C ALA A 156 0.77 -0.06 -0.17
N VAL A 157 -0.33 0.60 -0.48
CA VAL A 157 -1.25 0.20 -1.57
C VAL A 157 -1.54 1.39 -2.48
N GLY A 158 -1.12 1.29 -3.71
CA GLY A 158 -1.30 2.34 -4.72
C GLY A 158 -0.02 2.61 -5.52
N ASN A 159 -0.14 3.30 -6.63
CA ASN A 159 1.03 3.70 -7.40
C ASN A 159 1.84 4.72 -6.60
N ASN A 160 3.13 4.44 -6.41
CA ASN A 160 4.06 5.28 -5.64
C ASN A 160 3.66 5.48 -4.16
N ALA A 161 2.81 4.63 -3.60
CA ALA A 161 2.49 4.69 -2.17
C ALA A 161 3.72 4.27 -1.35
N ALA A 162 4.00 4.95 -0.22
CA ALA A 162 5.14 4.64 0.62
C ALA A 162 4.76 4.58 2.11
N ALA A 163 4.94 3.42 2.72
CA ALA A 163 4.79 3.20 4.16
C ALA A 163 6.17 2.90 4.73
N THR A 164 6.80 3.91 5.33
CA THR A 164 8.20 3.89 5.77
C THR A 164 8.36 3.87 7.29
N GLY A 165 7.27 4.00 8.02
CA GLY A 165 7.19 3.79 9.48
C GLY A 165 6.80 2.36 9.87
N ASN A 166 7.15 1.92 11.09
CA ASN A 166 6.62 0.66 11.64
C ASN A 166 5.09 0.74 11.81
N ASN A 167 4.38 -0.33 11.49
CA ASN A 167 2.91 -0.39 11.57
C ASN A 167 2.20 0.73 10.79
N SER A 168 2.88 1.39 9.85
CA SER A 168 2.31 2.47 9.06
C SER A 168 1.47 1.97 7.89
N VAL A 169 0.48 2.77 7.48
CA VAL A 169 -0.42 2.44 6.37
C VAL A 169 -0.48 3.60 5.39
N ALA A 170 -0.11 3.36 4.12
CA ALA A 170 -0.21 4.32 3.04
C ALA A 170 -1.07 3.75 1.90
N VAL A 171 -2.25 4.27 1.69
CA VAL A 171 -3.19 3.80 0.66
C VAL A 171 -3.62 4.96 -0.24
N GLY A 172 -3.23 4.90 -1.50
CA GLY A 172 -3.57 5.91 -2.51
C GLY A 172 -2.40 6.23 -3.44
N TYR A 173 -2.66 7.02 -4.46
CA TYR A 173 -1.63 7.53 -5.37
C TYR A 173 -0.70 8.48 -4.62
N THR A 174 0.60 8.16 -4.56
CA THR A 174 1.62 8.93 -3.81
C THR A 174 1.25 9.22 -2.33
N ALA A 175 0.48 8.33 -1.70
CA ALA A 175 0.24 8.39 -0.28
C ALA A 175 1.53 8.06 0.49
N LEU A 176 1.80 8.79 1.58
CA LEU A 176 3.05 8.69 2.34
C LEU A 176 2.76 8.61 3.85
N ALA A 177 3.25 7.56 4.51
CA ALA A 177 3.16 7.36 5.95
C ALA A 177 4.57 7.08 6.51
N ASP A 178 5.20 8.10 7.13
CA ASP A 178 6.63 8.11 7.39
C ASP A 178 7.04 7.63 8.77
N GLN A 179 6.21 7.87 9.77
CA GLN A 179 6.55 7.57 11.16
C GLN A 179 5.79 6.33 11.67
N GLU A 180 6.14 5.89 12.86
CA GLU A 180 5.48 4.77 13.50
C GLU A 180 3.99 5.03 13.72
N ASN A 181 3.15 4.04 13.36
CA ASN A 181 1.69 4.08 13.46
C ASN A 181 1.00 5.19 12.63
N ASP A 182 1.70 5.81 11.68
CA ASP A 182 1.09 6.80 10.78
C ASP A 182 0.15 6.14 9.78
N ASN A 183 -0.94 6.84 9.44
CA ASN A 183 -1.95 6.39 8.49
C ASN A 183 -2.24 7.46 7.44
N ALA A 184 -1.99 7.17 6.16
CA ALA A 184 -2.26 8.04 5.04
C ALA A 184 -3.23 7.38 4.06
N PHE A 185 -4.46 7.87 3.96
CA PHE A 185 -5.51 7.35 3.08
C PHE A 185 -5.95 8.39 2.07
N GLY A 186 -5.62 8.19 0.80
CA GLY A 186 -6.05 9.04 -0.30
C GLY A 186 -4.89 9.49 -1.19
N SER A 187 -5.21 10.22 -2.24
CA SER A 187 -4.19 10.68 -3.18
C SER A 187 -3.39 11.85 -2.61
N GLN A 188 -2.08 11.76 -2.69
CA GLN A 188 -1.15 12.80 -2.23
C GLN A 188 -1.35 13.17 -0.74
N THR A 189 -1.76 12.20 0.07
CA THR A 189 -1.84 12.35 1.53
C THR A 189 -0.49 12.09 2.16
N HIS A 190 -0.17 12.84 3.20
CA HIS A 190 1.07 12.67 3.96
C HIS A 190 0.77 12.67 5.46
N ALA A 191 1.08 11.58 6.13
CA ALA A 191 1.09 11.46 7.57
C ALA A 191 2.55 11.31 8.04
N ASN A 192 3.03 12.24 8.87
CA ASN A 192 4.41 12.31 9.35
C ASN A 192 4.48 12.90 10.77
N GLY A 193 3.69 12.35 11.68
CA GLY A 193 3.63 12.88 13.04
C GLY A 193 3.84 11.86 14.16
N GLY A 194 4.01 10.59 13.83
CA GLY A 194 4.00 9.52 14.83
C GLY A 194 2.60 9.28 15.40
N GLY A 195 1.89 8.30 14.86
CA GLY A 195 0.47 8.07 15.12
C GLY A 195 -0.46 9.08 14.46
N ALA A 196 0.03 9.85 13.47
CA ALA A 196 -0.79 10.79 12.70
C ALA A 196 -1.71 10.06 11.72
N THR A 197 -2.86 10.66 11.45
CA THR A 197 -3.80 10.15 10.43
C THR A 197 -4.17 11.25 9.44
N ALA A 198 -3.91 11.01 8.14
CA ALA A 198 -4.25 11.89 7.02
C ALA A 198 -5.22 11.19 6.08
N VAL A 199 -6.42 11.75 5.86
CA VAL A 199 -7.47 11.14 5.02
C VAL A 199 -8.02 12.14 4.00
N GLY A 200 -7.93 11.82 2.71
CA GLY A 200 -8.54 12.66 1.67
C GLY A 200 -7.62 12.95 0.48
N TYR A 201 -7.57 14.19 0.03
CA TYR A 201 -6.74 14.64 -1.08
C TYR A 201 -5.85 15.81 -0.66
N LEU A 202 -4.53 15.72 -0.90
CA LEU A 202 -3.57 16.76 -0.48
C LEU A 202 -3.66 17.09 1.02
N VAL A 203 -3.88 16.09 1.85
CA VAL A 203 -3.90 16.26 3.31
C VAL A 203 -2.50 16.03 3.85
N ASN A 204 -1.98 17.00 4.63
CA ASN A 204 -0.68 16.93 5.26
C ASN A 204 -0.84 17.00 6.80
N THR A 205 -0.57 15.90 7.49
CA THR A 205 -0.71 15.78 8.95
C THR A 205 0.66 15.45 9.55
N THR A 206 1.31 16.46 10.12
CA THR A 206 2.66 16.36 10.68
C THR A 206 2.70 16.47 12.23
N GLY A 207 1.59 16.82 12.84
CA GLY A 207 1.48 16.84 14.31
C GLY A 207 1.45 15.41 14.88
N ASN A 208 2.14 15.18 15.99
CA ASN A 208 2.10 13.90 16.70
C ASN A 208 0.68 13.58 17.14
N GLN A 209 0.19 12.36 16.86
CA GLN A 209 -1.18 11.91 17.17
C GLN A 209 -2.29 12.82 16.60
N ALA A 210 -2.00 13.60 15.55
CA ALA A 210 -2.96 14.50 14.94
C ALA A 210 -3.84 13.80 13.88
N PHE A 211 -4.99 14.39 13.60
CA PHE A 211 -5.91 13.95 12.57
C PHE A 211 -6.19 15.05 11.54
N GLY A 212 -5.93 14.78 10.28
CA GLY A 212 -6.28 15.63 9.14
C GLY A 212 -7.25 14.93 8.19
N GLY A 213 -8.37 15.57 7.85
CA GLY A 213 -9.37 14.99 6.98
C GLY A 213 -9.94 15.98 5.97
N GLY A 214 -10.09 15.57 4.69
CA GLY A 214 -10.71 16.40 3.66
C GLY A 214 -9.84 16.67 2.44
N SER A 215 -9.79 17.93 1.99
CA SER A 215 -8.97 18.30 0.83
C SER A 215 -8.15 19.57 1.12
N ASN A 216 -6.86 19.52 0.79
CA ASN A 216 -5.92 20.60 1.05
C ASN A 216 -5.92 21.03 2.53
N VAL A 217 -5.84 20.05 3.43
CA VAL A 217 -5.82 20.26 4.88
C VAL A 217 -4.40 20.10 5.41
N THR A 218 -3.98 21.04 6.28
CA THR A 218 -2.68 20.97 6.95
C THR A 218 -2.89 20.94 8.45
N VAL A 219 -2.37 19.92 9.14
CA VAL A 219 -2.43 19.79 10.60
C VAL A 219 -1.02 19.56 11.13
N SER A 220 -0.48 20.52 11.84
CA SER A 220 0.87 20.46 12.40
C SER A 220 0.92 20.49 13.94
N GLY A 221 -0.16 20.86 14.60
CA GLY A 221 -0.24 20.82 16.07
C GLY A 221 -0.34 19.40 16.62
N THR A 222 0.29 19.14 17.77
CA THR A 222 0.22 17.86 18.48
C THR A 222 -1.20 17.57 18.96
N ALA A 223 -1.71 16.36 18.70
CA ALA A 223 -3.07 15.94 19.06
C ALA A 223 -4.16 16.86 18.49
N ALA A 224 -3.86 17.59 17.41
CA ALA A 224 -4.78 18.51 16.78
C ALA A 224 -5.71 17.81 15.77
N VAL A 225 -6.87 18.39 15.51
CA VAL A 225 -7.88 17.88 14.55
C VAL A 225 -8.21 18.96 13.51
N GLY A 226 -7.99 18.63 12.23
CA GLY A 226 -8.33 19.50 11.10
C GLY A 226 -9.20 18.80 10.07
N ILE A 227 -10.43 19.29 9.83
CA ILE A 227 -11.37 18.66 8.88
C ILE A 227 -11.96 19.71 7.96
N GLY A 228 -11.97 19.41 6.64
CA GLY A 228 -12.69 20.22 5.67
C GLY A 228 -11.93 20.51 4.37
N TYR A 229 -12.04 21.71 3.86
CA TYR A 229 -11.37 22.17 2.65
C TYR A 229 -10.50 23.41 2.93
N SER A 230 -9.23 23.38 2.52
CA SER A 230 -8.27 24.46 2.77
C SER A 230 -8.29 24.90 4.24
N ASN A 231 -8.09 23.95 5.14
CA ASN A 231 -8.09 24.14 6.59
C ASN A 231 -6.68 23.99 7.14
N THR A 232 -6.28 24.90 8.04
CA THR A 232 -4.94 24.88 8.67
C THR A 232 -5.07 24.85 10.19
N VAL A 233 -4.41 23.87 10.81
CA VAL A 233 -4.38 23.70 12.28
C VAL A 233 -2.95 23.57 12.73
N SER A 234 -2.43 24.56 13.43
CA SER A 234 -1.06 24.58 13.94
C SER A 234 -0.96 24.59 15.46
N GLY A 235 -2.03 24.95 16.16
CA GLY A 235 -2.05 24.90 17.62
C GLY A 235 -2.09 23.47 18.16
N ASP A 236 -1.37 23.21 19.24
CA ASP A 236 -1.42 21.95 19.96
C ASP A 236 -2.81 21.73 20.57
N ARG A 237 -3.35 20.52 20.45
CA ARG A 237 -4.70 20.16 20.91
C ARG A 237 -5.81 21.05 20.35
N ALA A 238 -5.54 21.74 19.24
CA ALA A 238 -6.50 22.61 18.59
C ALA A 238 -7.48 21.81 17.69
N ILE A 239 -8.68 22.33 17.51
CA ILE A 239 -9.73 21.72 16.68
C ILE A 239 -10.18 22.73 15.64
N SER A 240 -10.10 22.37 14.37
CA SER A 240 -10.67 23.16 13.28
C SER A 240 -11.52 22.31 12.35
N ILE A 241 -12.80 22.66 12.20
CA ILE A 241 -13.73 21.99 11.28
C ILE A 241 -14.42 23.04 10.44
N GLY A 242 -14.16 23.02 9.13
CA GLY A 242 -14.77 23.97 8.22
C GLY A 242 -14.05 24.04 6.87
N SER A 243 -14.44 25.02 6.08
CA SER A 243 -13.87 25.23 4.75
C SER A 243 -13.44 26.67 4.55
N ALA A 244 -12.46 26.89 3.69
CA ALA A 244 -12.17 28.24 3.21
C ALA A 244 -13.42 28.88 2.60
N TYR A 245 -13.57 30.19 2.78
CA TYR A 245 -14.63 30.98 2.21
C TYR A 245 -14.10 32.33 1.72
N ASN A 246 -14.40 32.70 0.48
CA ASN A 246 -13.92 33.94 -0.14
C ASN A 246 -12.40 34.16 0.01
N GLY A 247 -11.60 33.13 -0.24
CA GLY A 247 -10.14 33.19 -0.11
C GLY A 247 -9.61 33.22 1.33
N THR A 248 -10.46 33.25 2.34
CA THR A 248 -10.06 33.15 3.74
C THR A 248 -10.11 31.69 4.19
N GLN A 249 -8.99 31.19 4.70
CA GLN A 249 -8.90 29.83 5.23
C GLN A 249 -9.58 29.73 6.60
N THR A 250 -10.10 28.56 6.92
CA THR A 250 -10.48 28.18 8.28
C THR A 250 -9.23 27.76 9.01
N GLY A 251 -9.11 28.03 10.30
CA GLY A 251 -7.97 27.58 11.05
C GLY A 251 -8.04 27.81 12.57
N ALA A 252 -7.44 26.88 13.29
CA ALA A 252 -7.17 26.98 14.71
C ALA A 252 -5.65 26.95 14.89
N THR A 253 -5.05 28.13 15.06
CA THR A 253 -3.59 28.30 15.10
C THR A 253 -3.02 28.48 16.50
N GLY A 254 -3.86 28.85 17.45
CA GLY A 254 -3.49 28.89 18.87
C GLY A 254 -3.63 27.52 19.54
N ASP A 255 -2.83 27.28 20.55
CA ASP A 255 -2.93 26.06 21.36
C ASP A 255 -4.29 26.00 22.07
N TYR A 256 -4.88 24.78 22.14
CA TYR A 256 -6.21 24.57 22.74
C TYR A 256 -7.35 25.37 22.08
N SER A 257 -7.12 25.95 20.90
CA SER A 257 -8.12 26.78 20.22
C SER A 257 -9.14 25.93 19.43
N VAL A 258 -10.33 26.53 19.22
CA VAL A 258 -11.44 25.90 18.50
C VAL A 258 -11.96 26.81 17.38
N ALA A 259 -11.92 26.34 16.12
CA ALA A 259 -12.46 27.04 14.97
C ALA A 259 -13.49 26.16 14.23
N LEU A 260 -14.78 26.51 14.32
CA LEU A 260 -15.86 25.74 13.70
C LEU A 260 -16.67 26.60 12.73
N GLY A 261 -16.61 26.31 11.43
CA GLY A 261 -17.38 27.01 10.41
C GLY A 261 -16.55 27.47 9.21
N ALA A 262 -17.20 27.99 8.18
CA ALA A 262 -16.53 28.48 6.99
C ALA A 262 -15.74 29.77 7.31
N ALA A 263 -14.44 29.78 7.03
CA ALA A 263 -13.52 30.87 7.37
C ALA A 263 -13.52 31.29 8.86
N ALA A 264 -13.85 30.38 9.77
CA ALA A 264 -13.70 30.60 11.19
C ALA A 264 -12.20 30.57 11.57
N ARG A 265 -11.76 31.53 12.40
CA ARG A 265 -10.35 31.65 12.81
C ARG A 265 -10.21 31.84 14.31
N ALA A 266 -9.50 30.92 14.94
CA ALA A 266 -9.12 30.98 16.34
C ALA A 266 -7.58 31.05 16.40
N SER A 267 -7.01 32.23 16.69
CA SER A 267 -5.63 32.52 16.36
C SER A 267 -4.66 32.39 17.53
N ASN A 268 -5.13 32.48 18.77
CA ASN A 268 -4.30 32.41 19.95
C ASN A 268 -4.80 31.39 20.98
N GLU A 269 -4.01 31.17 22.02
CA GLU A 269 -4.24 30.15 23.05
C GLU A 269 -5.67 30.23 23.61
N GLY A 270 -6.35 29.10 23.69
CA GLY A 270 -7.70 28.98 24.24
C GLY A 270 -8.78 29.78 23.51
N SER A 271 -8.50 30.36 22.33
CA SER A 271 -9.49 31.14 21.59
C SER A 271 -10.56 30.24 20.95
N ILE A 272 -11.80 30.73 20.89
CA ILE A 272 -12.96 30.00 20.33
C ILE A 272 -13.64 30.84 19.25
N ALA A 273 -13.70 30.31 18.00
CA ALA A 273 -14.39 30.94 16.87
C ALA A 273 -15.43 29.98 16.28
N ILE A 274 -16.71 30.24 16.45
CA ILE A 274 -17.80 29.38 15.98
C ILE A 274 -18.77 30.19 15.10
N GLY A 275 -18.83 29.82 13.80
CA GLY A 275 -19.68 30.46 12.82
C GLY A 275 -18.95 30.78 11.53
N LYS A 276 -19.70 31.27 10.52
CA LYS A 276 -19.12 31.68 9.27
C LYS A 276 -18.36 33.00 9.43
N THR A 277 -17.13 33.09 8.94
CA THR A 277 -16.27 34.29 8.99
C THR A 277 -16.05 34.88 10.38
N THR A 278 -16.14 34.04 11.40
CA THR A 278 -15.89 34.42 12.79
C THR A 278 -14.38 34.58 13.06
N ALA A 279 -14.01 35.49 13.95
CA ALA A 279 -12.62 35.69 14.35
C ALA A 279 -12.47 35.88 15.86
N ALA A 280 -11.72 35.02 16.50
CA ALA A 280 -11.23 35.14 17.86
C ALA A 280 -9.70 35.29 17.81
N SER A 281 -9.18 36.51 18.02
CA SER A 281 -7.83 36.87 17.60
C SER A 281 -6.79 36.78 18.69
N GLU A 282 -7.16 36.91 19.95
CA GLU A 282 -6.26 36.91 21.10
C GLU A 282 -6.57 35.80 22.12
N ALA A 283 -5.70 35.60 23.06
CA ALA A 283 -5.83 34.54 24.07
C ALA A 283 -7.15 34.63 24.83
N GLY A 284 -7.82 33.51 25.05
CA GLY A 284 -9.10 33.44 25.75
C GLY A 284 -10.28 34.09 24.99
N ALA A 285 -10.05 34.72 23.82
CA ALA A 285 -11.13 35.38 23.06
C ALA A 285 -12.17 34.41 22.59
N THR A 286 -13.46 34.76 22.70
CA THR A 286 -14.58 33.91 22.27
C THR A 286 -15.49 34.67 21.30
N ALA A 287 -15.58 34.21 20.06
CA ALA A 287 -16.46 34.75 19.03
C ALA A 287 -17.45 33.69 18.54
N ILE A 288 -18.72 33.88 18.72
CA ILE A 288 -19.79 32.95 18.30
C ILE A 288 -20.87 33.68 17.53
N GLY A 289 -21.08 33.29 16.26
CA GLY A 289 -22.06 33.88 15.37
C GLY A 289 -21.49 34.19 13.98
N ASN A 290 -22.34 34.41 12.99
CA ASN A 290 -21.87 34.82 11.67
C ASN A 290 -21.18 36.17 11.74
N ALA A 291 -19.94 36.28 11.29
CA ALA A 291 -19.09 37.47 11.34
C ALA A 291 -18.90 38.07 12.75
N ALA A 292 -19.02 37.28 13.81
CA ALA A 292 -18.69 37.74 15.14
C ALA A 292 -17.15 37.91 15.27
N THR A 293 -16.71 38.96 16.00
CA THR A 293 -15.30 39.29 16.15
C THR A 293 -14.95 39.58 17.63
N ALA A 294 -14.05 38.83 18.22
CA ALA A 294 -13.45 39.08 19.52
C ALA A 294 -11.95 39.36 19.31
N SER A 295 -11.53 40.62 19.45
CA SER A 295 -10.24 41.09 18.94
C SER A 295 -9.15 41.20 20.02
N LYS A 296 -9.50 41.11 21.28
CA LYS A 296 -8.61 41.26 22.41
C LYS A 296 -8.73 40.13 23.43
N SER A 297 -7.76 40.03 24.33
CA SER A 297 -7.72 38.95 25.34
C SER A 297 -9.00 38.92 26.17
N ASP A 298 -9.54 37.73 26.37
CA ASP A 298 -10.74 37.44 27.16
C ASP A 298 -12.00 38.18 26.70
N ALA A 299 -11.97 38.76 25.46
CA ALA A 299 -13.14 39.38 24.83
C ALA A 299 -14.20 38.36 24.39
N ILE A 300 -15.49 38.68 24.60
CA ILE A 300 -16.58 37.78 24.23
C ILE A 300 -17.51 38.49 23.26
N ALA A 301 -17.66 37.95 22.01
CA ALA A 301 -18.62 38.43 21.00
C ALA A 301 -19.61 37.31 20.68
N PHE A 302 -20.85 37.44 21.08
CA PHE A 302 -21.90 36.46 20.87
C PHE A 302 -23.07 37.06 20.07
N GLY A 303 -23.24 36.64 18.84
CA GLY A 303 -24.30 37.10 17.95
C GLY A 303 -23.79 37.43 16.55
N THR A 304 -24.71 37.53 15.58
CA THR A 304 -24.35 37.94 14.21
C THR A 304 -23.77 39.33 14.21
N SER A 305 -22.55 39.48 13.67
CA SER A 305 -21.80 40.75 13.61
C SER A 305 -21.60 41.42 14.99
N ALA A 306 -21.60 40.66 16.06
CA ALA A 306 -21.19 41.16 17.39
C ALA A 306 -19.66 41.43 17.38
N ALA A 307 -19.25 42.56 17.99
CA ALA A 307 -17.84 42.94 18.04
C ALA A 307 -17.43 43.37 19.46
N ALA A 308 -16.48 42.62 20.03
CA ALA A 308 -15.83 42.93 21.32
C ALA A 308 -14.39 43.33 21.01
N SER A 309 -14.07 44.64 21.21
CA SER A 309 -12.85 45.26 20.70
C SER A 309 -11.80 45.56 21.78
N GLU A 310 -12.16 45.47 23.04
CA GLU A 310 -11.25 45.67 24.17
C GLU A 310 -11.12 44.39 25.03
N SER A 311 -10.07 44.34 25.85
CA SER A 311 -9.84 43.23 26.77
C SER A 311 -10.99 43.11 27.77
N ASN A 312 -11.44 41.88 28.05
CA ASN A 312 -12.56 41.57 28.94
C ASN A 312 -13.90 42.19 28.50
N SER A 313 -14.03 42.77 27.27
CA SER A 313 -15.29 43.33 26.78
C SER A 313 -16.28 42.24 26.36
N ILE A 314 -17.56 42.44 26.57
CA ILE A 314 -18.63 41.49 26.24
C ILE A 314 -19.65 42.18 25.33
N ALA A 315 -19.76 41.72 24.06
CA ALA A 315 -20.78 42.10 23.10
C ALA A 315 -21.78 40.96 22.95
N LEU A 316 -23.01 41.12 23.44
CA LEU A 316 -24.05 40.12 23.41
C LEU A 316 -25.24 40.57 22.58
N GLY A 317 -25.55 39.90 21.46
CA GLY A 317 -26.62 40.17 20.58
C GLY A 317 -26.18 40.57 19.17
N LYS A 318 -27.13 40.58 18.21
CA LYS A 318 -26.84 40.94 16.83
C LYS A 318 -26.39 42.40 16.71
N ASN A 319 -25.31 42.66 15.97
CA ASN A 319 -24.74 43.99 15.70
C ASN A 319 -24.29 44.75 16.98
N THR A 320 -24.14 44.07 18.11
CA THR A 320 -23.67 44.74 19.36
C THR A 320 -22.17 45.04 19.26
N GLN A 321 -21.76 46.12 19.89
CA GLN A 321 -20.36 46.50 20.04
C GLN A 321 -20.04 46.74 21.52
N ALA A 322 -18.92 46.19 21.96
CA ALA A 322 -18.34 46.45 23.30
C ALA A 322 -16.92 46.96 23.11
N LYS A 323 -16.65 48.09 23.79
CA LYS A 323 -15.38 48.81 23.78
C LYS A 323 -14.85 48.87 25.21
#